data_e6d645685e03d66609aac6261dbeb062
#
_entry.id   e6d645685e03d66609aac6261dbeb062
#
_cell.length_a   1.000
_cell.length_b   1.000
_cell.length_c   1.000
_cell.angle_alpha   90.00
_cell.angle_beta   90.00
_cell.angle_gamma   90.00
#
_symmetry.space_group_name_H-M   'P 1'
#
loop_
_entity.id
_entity.type
_entity.pdbx_description
1 polymer ?
#
loop_
_entity_poly.entity_id
_entity_poly.type
_entity_poly.pdbx_seq_one_letter_code
_entity_poly.pdbx_strand_id
1 'polypeptide(L)'
;MLAININQPHATKIENQQFEEERALYNLKESDVINCAFAGPADGESVLKEVRDINVINCQFSLRYPLWHAVKFSLVGSEMDGNARAPIWYAQDGKIRECQLEGIKLLRECQNIEVEDCTIHSPEFGWKCNDIAIANSEIESEYLLLDSRNITIDHLQMQGKYSFQYVEQLHISDSVLDTKDAFWHSKNVTVENSIVKGEYLGWFSENLTLIDCQIIGTQPLCYCKNLTLINCTMEDTDLAFEYSDVNADIKGHVISIKNPKSGTIIVDSVGEIIQDNVLTDSLGKVKIRREQWNIFD
;
A
#
# COMPACT_ATOMS: atom_id res chain seq x y z
N MET A 1 -1.19 -8.06 14.67
CA MET A 1 -2.11 -6.94 14.97
C MET A 1 -2.89 -7.22 16.23
N LEU A 2 -2.99 -6.30 17.17
CA LEU A 2 -3.91 -6.44 18.32
C LEU A 2 -5.31 -6.16 17.78
N ALA A 3 -6.25 -7.10 17.99
CA ALA A 3 -7.63 -6.88 17.58
C ALA A 3 -8.19 -5.64 18.28
N ILE A 4 -8.51 -4.61 17.51
CA ILE A 4 -9.07 -3.36 18.05
C ILE A 4 -10.55 -3.64 18.33
N ASN A 5 -10.90 -3.77 19.58
CA ASN A 5 -12.31 -3.93 19.97
C ASN A 5 -12.96 -2.54 20.11
N ILE A 6 -13.22 -1.91 18.96
CA ILE A 6 -13.93 -0.64 18.87
C ILE A 6 -15.27 -0.99 18.26
N ASN A 7 -16.39 -0.72 18.92
CA ASN A 7 -17.77 -0.75 18.39
C ASN A 7 -18.79 -1.01 19.50
N GLN A 8 -18.41 -0.76 20.74
CA GLN A 8 -19.43 -0.68 21.79
C GLN A 8 -20.06 0.72 21.72
N PRO A 9 -21.37 0.84 21.61
CA PRO A 9 -22.01 2.15 21.64
C PRO A 9 -21.80 2.82 23.00
N HIS A 10 -21.48 4.10 22.94
CA HIS A 10 -21.29 4.91 24.14
C HIS A 10 -22.63 5.48 24.66
N ALA A 11 -22.66 5.81 25.94
CA ALA A 11 -23.83 6.45 26.54
C ALA A 11 -24.00 7.93 26.09
N THR A 12 -22.88 8.61 25.83
CA THR A 12 -22.88 9.99 25.34
C THR A 12 -23.00 9.97 23.80
N LYS A 13 -23.99 10.72 23.29
CA LYS A 13 -24.21 10.84 21.84
C LYS A 13 -24.29 12.28 21.42
N ILE A 14 -23.64 12.60 20.30
CA ILE A 14 -23.69 13.90 19.63
C ILE A 14 -24.25 13.61 18.24
N GLU A 15 -25.45 14.06 17.95
CA GLU A 15 -26.16 13.62 16.76
C GLU A 15 -26.73 14.79 15.96
N ASN A 16 -26.69 14.69 14.63
CA ASN A 16 -27.37 15.60 13.70
C ASN A 16 -26.99 17.07 13.89
N GLN A 17 -25.73 17.36 14.16
CA GLN A 17 -25.23 18.72 14.38
C GLN A 17 -24.30 19.18 13.29
N GLN A 18 -24.21 20.49 13.11
CA GLN A 18 -23.24 21.16 12.27
C GLN A 18 -22.27 21.95 13.14
N PHE A 19 -20.96 21.83 12.84
CA PHE A 19 -19.90 22.50 13.55
C PHE A 19 -19.10 23.36 12.58
N GLU A 20 -18.98 24.63 12.86
CA GLU A 20 -18.28 25.63 12.04
C GLU A 20 -17.13 26.29 12.80
N GLU A 21 -16.95 25.97 14.07
CA GLU A 21 -15.89 26.51 14.91
C GLU A 21 -14.60 25.71 14.82
N GLU A 22 -13.49 26.39 15.08
CA GLU A 22 -12.18 25.77 15.25
C GLU A 22 -12.19 24.80 16.43
N ARG A 23 -11.55 23.63 16.27
CA ARG A 23 -11.43 22.61 17.31
C ARG A 23 -12.75 22.09 17.88
N ALA A 24 -13.77 22.03 17.06
CA ALA A 24 -15.04 21.43 17.49
C ALA A 24 -14.82 20.03 18.09
N LEU A 25 -15.46 19.75 19.20
CA LEU A 25 -15.38 18.49 19.95
C LEU A 25 -13.94 18.08 20.34
N TYR A 26 -13.10 19.07 20.66
CA TYR A 26 -11.73 18.84 21.13
C TYR A 26 -11.71 18.00 22.42
N ASN A 27 -10.79 17.03 22.47
CA ASN A 27 -10.59 16.15 23.63
C ASN A 27 -11.87 15.40 24.10
N LEU A 28 -12.82 15.14 23.17
CA LEU A 28 -13.99 14.33 23.43
C LEU A 28 -13.61 12.90 23.80
N LYS A 29 -14.33 12.28 24.72
CA LYS A 29 -14.07 10.92 25.20
C LYS A 29 -15.35 10.11 25.32
N GLU A 30 -15.23 8.80 25.13
CA GLU A 30 -16.27 7.80 25.36
C GLU A 30 -17.63 8.25 24.80
N SER A 31 -17.64 8.59 23.50
CA SER A 31 -18.79 9.20 22.85
C SER A 31 -19.01 8.70 21.43
N ASP A 32 -20.27 8.67 21.01
CA ASP A 32 -20.66 8.46 19.62
C ASP A 32 -20.99 9.81 18.98
N VAL A 33 -20.40 10.10 17.81
CA VAL A 33 -20.65 11.28 16.97
C VAL A 33 -21.33 10.78 15.70
N ILE A 34 -22.60 11.12 15.50
CA ILE A 34 -23.44 10.48 14.50
C ILE A 34 -24.11 11.54 13.60
N ASN A 35 -24.04 11.34 12.27
CA ASN A 35 -24.68 12.21 11.28
C ASN A 35 -24.31 13.70 11.47
N CYS A 36 -23.08 14.00 11.80
CA CYS A 36 -22.61 15.37 12.01
C CYS A 36 -21.83 15.88 10.78
N ALA A 37 -21.90 17.20 10.56
CA ALA A 37 -21.12 17.87 9.54
C ALA A 37 -20.11 18.82 10.18
N PHE A 38 -18.87 18.74 9.72
CA PHE A 38 -17.78 19.57 10.16
C PHE A 38 -17.26 20.36 8.94
N ALA A 39 -17.72 21.60 8.84
CA ALA A 39 -17.33 22.52 7.78
C ALA A 39 -17.42 23.92 8.35
N GLY A 40 -16.41 24.73 8.09
CA GLY A 40 -16.44 26.09 8.59
C GLY A 40 -16.04 27.11 7.54
N PRO A 41 -16.43 28.38 7.73
CA PRO A 41 -15.86 29.45 6.93
C PRO A 41 -14.39 29.56 7.27
N ALA A 42 -13.51 29.32 6.30
CA ALA A 42 -12.10 29.55 6.27
C ALA A 42 -11.20 28.88 7.33
N ASP A 43 -11.58 28.71 8.57
CA ASP A 43 -10.69 28.26 9.66
C ASP A 43 -11.26 27.23 10.61
N GLY A 44 -12.33 26.54 10.25
CA GLY A 44 -12.83 25.38 11.01
C GLY A 44 -11.88 24.21 10.96
N GLU A 45 -10.74 24.28 11.61
CA GLU A 45 -9.72 23.24 11.57
C GLU A 45 -9.58 22.48 12.90
N SER A 46 -8.92 21.32 12.82
CA SER A 46 -8.59 20.51 14.01
C SER A 46 -9.78 19.98 14.79
N VAL A 47 -10.89 19.65 14.11
CA VAL A 47 -12.03 19.01 14.76
C VAL A 47 -11.67 17.62 15.28
N LEU A 48 -12.30 17.19 16.36
CA LEU A 48 -12.04 15.89 16.98
C LEU A 48 -10.55 15.65 17.27
N LYS A 49 -9.79 16.70 17.55
CA LYS A 49 -8.40 16.59 17.93
C LYS A 49 -8.26 16.06 19.35
N GLU A 50 -7.31 15.16 19.57
CA GLU A 50 -6.99 14.55 20.86
C GLU A 50 -8.16 13.76 21.50
N VAL A 51 -9.06 13.26 20.68
CA VAL A 51 -10.18 12.43 21.13
C VAL A 51 -9.74 11.04 21.59
N ARG A 52 -10.52 10.42 22.45
CA ARG A 52 -10.24 9.08 22.95
C ARG A 52 -11.50 8.25 23.08
N ASP A 53 -11.46 7.00 22.57
CA ASP A 53 -12.57 6.06 22.66
C ASP A 53 -13.85 6.66 22.10
N ILE A 54 -13.87 6.91 20.79
CA ILE A 54 -15.01 7.51 20.09
C ILE A 54 -15.41 6.70 18.87
N ASN A 55 -16.71 6.74 18.57
CA ASN A 55 -17.23 6.28 17.29
C ASN A 55 -17.71 7.50 16.48
N VAL A 56 -17.25 7.64 15.25
CA VAL A 56 -17.65 8.66 14.29
C VAL A 56 -18.39 7.98 13.16
N ILE A 57 -19.69 8.22 13.02
CA ILE A 57 -20.56 7.44 12.15
C ILE A 57 -21.34 8.38 11.22
N ASN A 58 -21.27 8.14 9.91
CA ASN A 58 -21.98 8.89 8.87
C ASN A 58 -21.73 10.40 8.96
N CYS A 59 -20.50 10.82 9.20
CA CYS A 59 -20.13 12.22 9.34
C CYS A 59 -19.46 12.75 8.07
N GLN A 60 -19.55 14.07 7.87
CA GLN A 60 -18.92 14.76 6.73
C GLN A 60 -17.89 15.76 7.22
N PHE A 61 -16.72 15.77 6.56
CA PHE A 61 -15.61 16.65 6.90
C PHE A 61 -15.17 17.48 5.69
N SER A 62 -15.24 18.79 5.82
CA SER A 62 -14.80 19.75 4.79
C SER A 62 -13.88 20.81 5.43
N LEU A 63 -12.76 20.35 6.02
CA LEU A 63 -11.86 21.22 6.78
C LEU A 63 -10.48 20.57 7.00
N ARG A 64 -9.50 21.33 7.48
CA ARG A 64 -8.12 20.87 7.70
C ARG A 64 -7.94 20.17 9.06
N TYR A 65 -7.08 19.18 9.09
CA TYR A 65 -6.53 18.53 10.30
C TYR A 65 -7.54 17.80 11.20
N PRO A 66 -8.57 17.12 10.67
CA PRO A 66 -9.49 16.35 11.53
C PRO A 66 -8.78 15.15 12.16
N LEU A 67 -9.22 14.74 13.36
CA LEU A 67 -8.79 13.55 14.09
C LEU A 67 -7.28 13.48 14.40
N TRP A 68 -6.60 14.61 14.57
CA TRP A 68 -5.20 14.61 15.01
C TRP A 68 -5.07 14.06 16.43
N HIS A 69 -4.09 13.18 16.64
CA HIS A 69 -3.84 12.53 17.92
C HIS A 69 -5.04 11.75 18.48
N ALA A 70 -5.94 11.27 17.62
CA ALA A 70 -7.04 10.40 18.03
C ALA A 70 -6.52 9.05 18.51
N VAL A 71 -7.08 8.53 19.58
CA VAL A 71 -6.70 7.23 20.16
C VAL A 71 -7.93 6.38 20.40
N LYS A 72 -7.93 5.13 19.92
CA LYS A 72 -9.06 4.22 20.04
C LYS A 72 -10.32 4.83 19.41
N PHE A 73 -10.34 4.91 18.10
CA PHE A 73 -11.44 5.53 17.36
C PHE A 73 -11.96 4.62 16.24
N SER A 74 -13.23 4.79 15.90
CA SER A 74 -13.80 4.29 14.66
C SER A 74 -14.33 5.43 13.79
N LEU A 75 -14.13 5.31 12.47
CA LEU A 75 -14.69 6.20 11.45
C LEU A 75 -15.45 5.30 10.46
N VAL A 76 -16.77 5.39 10.44
CA VAL A 76 -17.61 4.48 9.67
C VAL A 76 -18.61 5.25 8.81
N GLY A 77 -18.75 4.87 7.53
CA GLY A 77 -19.72 5.45 6.61
C GLY A 77 -19.55 6.95 6.40
N SER A 78 -18.35 7.49 6.61
CA SER A 78 -18.09 8.92 6.66
C SER A 78 -17.36 9.42 5.43
N GLU A 79 -17.46 10.71 5.15
CA GLU A 79 -16.89 11.35 3.98
C GLU A 79 -15.92 12.47 4.38
N MET A 80 -14.78 12.54 3.68
CA MET A 80 -13.87 13.68 3.70
C MET A 80 -13.73 14.19 2.28
N ASP A 81 -13.97 15.48 2.04
CA ASP A 81 -13.80 16.09 0.73
C ASP A 81 -12.37 16.63 0.49
N GLY A 82 -12.10 17.18 -0.68
CA GLY A 82 -10.80 17.71 -1.05
C GLY A 82 -10.29 18.89 -0.19
N ASN A 83 -11.13 19.48 0.69
CA ASN A 83 -10.70 20.48 1.66
C ASN A 83 -10.04 19.85 2.89
N ALA A 84 -10.24 18.57 3.12
CA ALA A 84 -9.59 17.85 4.20
C ALA A 84 -8.08 17.72 3.90
N ARG A 85 -7.26 18.49 4.62
CA ARG A 85 -5.80 18.44 4.51
C ARG A 85 -5.20 17.83 5.77
N ALA A 86 -4.24 16.95 5.57
CA ALA A 86 -3.54 16.28 6.65
C ALA A 86 -4.50 15.66 7.71
N PRO A 87 -5.51 14.90 7.29
CA PRO A 87 -6.42 14.26 8.22
C PRO A 87 -5.75 13.07 8.89
N ILE A 88 -6.16 12.78 10.13
CA ILE A 88 -5.78 11.58 10.90
C ILE A 88 -4.26 11.46 11.04
N TRP A 89 -3.59 12.51 11.57
CA TRP A 89 -2.16 12.45 11.87
C TRP A 89 -1.91 12.07 13.33
N TYR A 90 -0.86 11.29 13.56
CA TYR A 90 -0.42 10.84 14.90
C TYR A 90 -1.50 10.04 15.64
N ALA A 91 -2.42 9.42 14.92
CA ALA A 91 -3.51 8.65 15.49
C ALA A 91 -3.08 7.21 15.83
N GLN A 92 -3.76 6.60 16.80
CA GLN A 92 -3.48 5.26 17.27
C GLN A 92 -4.77 4.45 17.47
N ASP A 93 -4.69 3.14 17.24
CA ASP A 93 -5.78 2.20 17.47
C ASP A 93 -7.06 2.64 16.75
N GLY A 94 -7.01 2.79 15.44
CA GLY A 94 -8.10 3.29 14.61
C GLY A 94 -8.71 2.25 13.69
N LYS A 95 -10.05 2.30 13.49
CA LYS A 95 -10.76 1.58 12.43
C LYS A 95 -11.44 2.54 11.50
N ILE A 96 -11.21 2.40 10.21
CA ILE A 96 -11.80 3.22 9.14
C ILE A 96 -12.52 2.27 8.20
N ARG A 97 -13.84 2.39 8.09
CA ARG A 97 -14.68 1.46 7.31
C ARG A 97 -15.74 2.17 6.50
N GLU A 98 -16.00 1.65 5.30
CA GLU A 98 -17.09 2.12 4.44
C GLU A 98 -17.04 3.64 4.19
N CYS A 99 -15.82 4.20 4.08
CA CYS A 99 -15.58 5.64 3.96
C CYS A 99 -15.17 6.05 2.56
N GLN A 100 -15.53 7.29 2.19
CA GLN A 100 -15.02 7.99 1.03
C GLN A 100 -14.10 9.12 1.49
N LEU A 101 -12.79 8.97 1.26
CA LEU A 101 -11.81 9.87 1.83
C LEU A 101 -11.00 10.54 0.71
N GLU A 102 -11.20 11.83 0.57
CA GLU A 102 -10.39 12.68 -0.27
C GLU A 102 -9.48 13.57 0.57
N GLY A 103 -8.53 14.22 -0.09
CA GLY A 103 -7.67 15.18 0.55
C GLY A 103 -6.21 14.74 0.57
N ILE A 104 -5.33 15.70 0.84
CA ILE A 104 -3.89 15.46 0.78
C ILE A 104 -3.33 15.07 2.15
N LYS A 105 -2.34 14.15 2.14
CA LYS A 105 -1.59 13.74 3.33
C LYS A 105 -2.45 13.03 4.37
N LEU A 106 -3.31 12.14 3.91
CA LEU A 106 -4.12 11.29 4.77
C LEU A 106 -3.25 10.23 5.46
N LEU A 107 -3.44 10.04 6.74
CA LEU A 107 -2.67 9.14 7.60
C LEU A 107 -1.15 9.41 7.59
N ARG A 108 -0.64 9.96 8.66
CA ARG A 108 0.79 10.14 8.83
C ARG A 108 1.23 9.87 10.27
N GLU A 109 2.32 9.14 10.40
CA GLU A 109 2.89 8.79 11.70
C GLU A 109 1.84 8.15 12.64
N CYS A 110 0.98 7.30 12.05
CA CYS A 110 -0.09 6.58 12.75
C CYS A 110 0.38 5.18 13.14
N GLN A 111 -0.28 4.61 14.14
CA GLN A 111 0.00 3.27 14.61
C GLN A 111 -1.27 2.45 14.81
N ASN A 112 -1.26 1.18 14.38
CA ASN A 112 -2.34 0.21 14.53
C ASN A 112 -3.67 0.75 13.95
N ILE A 113 -3.70 0.90 12.61
CA ILE A 113 -4.87 1.39 11.87
C ILE A 113 -5.37 0.29 10.93
N GLU A 114 -6.65 0.00 10.98
CA GLU A 114 -7.36 -0.87 10.05
C GLU A 114 -8.19 -0.02 9.09
N VAL A 115 -8.07 -0.28 7.78
CA VAL A 115 -8.84 0.36 6.69
C VAL A 115 -9.55 -0.72 5.91
N GLU A 116 -10.86 -0.66 5.80
CA GLU A 116 -11.66 -1.71 5.16
C GLU A 116 -12.85 -1.12 4.39
N ASP A 117 -13.13 -1.65 3.21
CA ASP A 117 -14.25 -1.24 2.35
C ASP A 117 -14.27 0.27 2.04
N CYS A 118 -13.10 0.88 1.78
CA CYS A 118 -12.94 2.31 1.58
C CYS A 118 -12.57 2.67 0.14
N THR A 119 -13.01 3.86 -0.30
CA THR A 119 -12.52 4.53 -1.50
C THR A 119 -11.69 5.75 -1.08
N ILE A 120 -10.42 5.80 -1.47
CA ILE A 120 -9.48 6.82 -0.99
C ILE A 120 -8.76 7.49 -2.16
N HIS A 121 -8.82 8.83 -2.21
CA HIS A 121 -8.05 9.66 -3.13
C HIS A 121 -7.13 10.59 -2.35
N SER A 122 -5.87 10.19 -2.18
CA SER A 122 -4.90 11.01 -1.44
C SER A 122 -3.52 10.89 -2.06
N PRO A 123 -2.95 11.97 -2.61
CA PRO A 123 -1.61 11.93 -3.20
C PRO A 123 -0.53 11.39 -2.28
N GLU A 124 -0.62 11.66 -0.99
CA GLU A 124 0.28 11.16 0.04
C GLU A 124 -0.53 10.44 1.11
N PHE A 125 -0.56 9.10 1.06
CA PHE A 125 -1.33 8.28 2.00
C PHE A 125 -0.43 7.37 2.82
N GLY A 126 -0.57 7.40 4.15
CA GLY A 126 0.02 6.42 5.07
C GLY A 126 1.53 6.56 5.27
N TRP A 127 2.07 7.79 5.32
CA TRP A 127 3.51 7.99 5.48
C TRP A 127 3.98 7.75 6.91
N LYS A 128 5.08 7.00 7.04
CA LYS A 128 5.73 6.70 8.33
C LYS A 128 4.80 6.07 9.35
N CYS A 129 3.90 5.24 8.86
CA CYS A 129 2.96 4.52 9.70
C CYS A 129 3.51 3.15 10.12
N ASN A 130 2.97 2.60 11.19
CA ASN A 130 3.33 1.29 11.68
C ASN A 130 2.07 0.48 12.03
N ASP A 131 2.09 -0.84 11.78
CA ASP A 131 0.97 -1.74 12.04
C ASP A 131 -0.32 -1.32 11.29
N ILE A 132 -0.27 -1.36 9.96
CA ILE A 132 -1.38 -0.96 9.09
C ILE A 132 -1.98 -2.20 8.42
N ALA A 133 -3.31 -2.32 8.46
CA ALA A 133 -4.06 -3.29 7.66
C ALA A 133 -4.98 -2.56 6.69
N ILE A 134 -4.98 -2.99 5.42
CA ILE A 134 -5.88 -2.48 4.38
C ILE A 134 -6.56 -3.68 3.74
N ALA A 135 -7.90 -3.65 3.65
CA ALA A 135 -8.65 -4.70 3.00
C ALA A 135 -9.79 -4.16 2.14
N ASN A 136 -10.13 -4.88 1.04
CA ASN A 136 -11.30 -4.62 0.19
C ASN A 136 -11.45 -3.14 -0.21
N SER A 137 -10.38 -2.47 -0.56
CA SER A 137 -10.40 -1.00 -0.74
C SER A 137 -9.88 -0.59 -2.12
N GLU A 138 -10.30 0.60 -2.57
CA GLU A 138 -9.78 1.26 -3.76
C GLU A 138 -8.98 2.48 -3.35
N ILE A 139 -7.72 2.57 -3.77
CA ILE A 139 -6.83 3.67 -3.39
C ILE A 139 -6.14 4.27 -4.61
N GLU A 140 -6.35 5.57 -4.83
CA GLU A 140 -5.55 6.37 -5.73
C GLU A 140 -4.57 7.23 -4.92
N SER A 141 -3.25 6.98 -5.11
CA SER A 141 -2.22 7.68 -4.34
C SER A 141 -0.91 7.76 -5.12
N GLU A 142 -0.30 8.93 -5.19
CA GLU A 142 1.02 9.09 -5.79
C GLU A 142 2.12 8.47 -4.91
N TYR A 143 2.03 8.62 -3.59
CA TYR A 143 2.98 8.07 -2.62
C TYR A 143 2.23 7.28 -1.54
N LEU A 144 1.99 5.99 -1.80
CA LEU A 144 1.30 5.12 -0.85
C LEU A 144 2.28 4.48 0.14
N LEU A 145 2.04 4.66 1.45
CA LEU A 145 2.74 4.01 2.56
C LEU A 145 4.27 4.23 2.60
N LEU A 146 4.74 5.38 2.16
CA LEU A 146 6.16 5.71 2.17
C LEU A 146 6.77 5.58 3.57
N ASP A 147 7.93 4.90 3.67
CA ASP A 147 8.71 4.74 4.92
C ASP A 147 7.87 4.15 6.08
N SER A 148 7.01 3.20 5.78
CA SER A 148 6.09 2.56 6.73
C SER A 148 6.45 1.10 6.97
N ARG A 149 5.95 0.49 8.05
CA ARG A 149 6.32 -0.87 8.43
C ARG A 149 5.17 -1.70 9.00
N ASN A 150 5.33 -3.03 9.02
CA ASN A 150 4.35 -3.98 9.53
C ASN A 150 2.98 -3.81 8.84
N ILE A 151 2.95 -4.01 7.53
CA ILE A 151 1.79 -3.71 6.70
C ILE A 151 1.21 -5.01 6.17
N THR A 152 -0.10 -5.15 6.23
CA THR A 152 -0.85 -6.23 5.59
C THR A 152 -1.91 -5.63 4.67
N ILE A 153 -1.95 -6.10 3.42
CA ILE A 153 -2.90 -5.63 2.40
C ILE A 153 -3.56 -6.84 1.76
N ASP A 154 -4.88 -6.81 1.67
CA ASP A 154 -5.67 -7.85 1.04
C ASP A 154 -6.78 -7.25 0.17
N HIS A 155 -6.96 -7.75 -1.06
CA HIS A 155 -7.98 -7.27 -2.01
C HIS A 155 -7.94 -5.75 -2.24
N LEU A 156 -6.75 -5.21 -2.55
CA LEU A 156 -6.56 -3.78 -2.87
C LEU A 156 -6.61 -3.56 -4.39
N GLN A 157 -7.39 -2.58 -4.82
CA GLN A 157 -7.29 -1.97 -6.15
C GLN A 157 -6.53 -0.65 -6.01
N MET A 158 -5.33 -0.57 -6.56
CA MET A 158 -4.46 0.58 -6.36
C MET A 158 -4.03 1.17 -7.69
N GLN A 159 -4.11 2.50 -7.79
CA GLN A 159 -3.56 3.27 -8.89
C GLN A 159 -2.67 4.40 -8.38
N GLY A 160 -1.48 4.56 -8.98
CA GLY A 160 -0.61 5.67 -8.60
C GLY A 160 0.85 5.53 -9.03
N LYS A 161 1.75 6.03 -8.17
CA LYS A 161 3.20 6.01 -8.39
C LYS A 161 3.91 5.87 -7.05
N TYR A 162 5.21 5.59 -7.07
CA TYR A 162 6.11 5.65 -5.91
C TYR A 162 5.58 4.92 -4.66
N SER A 163 4.80 3.86 -4.87
CA SER A 163 4.11 3.15 -3.80
C SER A 163 5.06 2.22 -3.06
N PHE A 164 4.88 2.10 -1.77
CA PHE A 164 5.64 1.18 -0.91
C PHE A 164 7.16 1.40 -0.93
N GLN A 165 7.63 2.60 -1.21
CA GLN A 165 9.05 2.90 -1.13
C GLN A 165 9.51 2.95 0.32
N TYR A 166 10.69 2.39 0.59
CA TYR A 166 11.29 2.30 1.92
C TYR A 166 10.43 1.57 2.97
N VAL A 167 9.45 0.77 2.55
CA VAL A 167 8.67 -0.04 3.50
C VAL A 167 9.48 -1.21 4.05
N GLU A 168 9.14 -1.65 5.25
CA GLU A 168 9.71 -2.82 5.87
C GLU A 168 8.61 -3.72 6.44
N GLN A 169 8.67 -5.03 6.16
CA GLN A 169 7.67 -6.03 6.56
C GLN A 169 6.28 -5.72 5.96
N LEU A 170 6.15 -5.96 4.68
CA LEU A 170 4.91 -5.80 3.93
C LEU A 170 4.46 -7.15 3.37
N HIS A 171 3.18 -7.46 3.55
CA HIS A 171 2.51 -8.59 2.90
C HIS A 171 1.30 -8.08 2.11
N ILE A 172 1.22 -8.46 0.82
CA ILE A 172 0.12 -8.12 -0.08
C ILE A 172 -0.43 -9.40 -0.68
N SER A 173 -1.76 -9.56 -0.66
CA SER A 173 -2.46 -10.68 -1.31
C SER A 173 -3.63 -10.20 -2.17
N ASP A 174 -3.96 -11.00 -3.20
CA ASP A 174 -5.17 -10.88 -4.01
C ASP A 174 -5.47 -9.46 -4.54
N SER A 175 -4.43 -8.73 -4.96
CA SER A 175 -4.49 -7.29 -5.23
C SER A 175 -4.08 -6.94 -6.67
N VAL A 176 -4.53 -5.77 -7.13
CA VAL A 176 -4.11 -5.16 -8.39
C VAL A 176 -3.41 -3.84 -8.09
N LEU A 177 -2.14 -3.77 -8.45
CA LEU A 177 -1.27 -2.62 -8.21
C LEU A 177 -0.85 -2.02 -9.56
N ASP A 178 -1.54 -0.96 -10.01
CA ASP A 178 -1.13 -0.19 -11.20
C ASP A 178 -0.30 1.01 -10.73
N THR A 179 1.02 0.82 -10.67
CA THR A 179 1.90 1.76 -10.01
C THR A 179 3.30 1.76 -10.59
N LYS A 180 3.91 2.92 -10.72
CA LYS A 180 5.28 3.11 -11.20
C LYS A 180 6.25 3.23 -10.01
N ASP A 181 7.51 2.80 -10.20
CA ASP A 181 8.59 2.92 -9.19
C ASP A 181 8.23 2.34 -7.80
N ALA A 182 7.39 1.30 -7.78
CA ALA A 182 6.97 0.67 -6.53
C ALA A 182 8.08 -0.16 -5.88
N PHE A 183 8.00 -0.31 -4.57
CA PHE A 183 8.90 -1.13 -3.73
C PHE A 183 10.38 -0.71 -3.73
N TRP A 184 10.72 0.49 -4.17
CA TRP A 184 12.11 0.93 -4.14
C TRP A 184 12.64 0.96 -2.70
N HIS A 185 13.83 0.38 -2.51
CA HIS A 185 14.49 0.26 -1.21
C HIS A 185 13.64 -0.44 -0.12
N SER A 186 12.64 -1.21 -0.53
CA SER A 186 11.82 -1.99 0.41
C SER A 186 12.57 -3.18 0.99
N LYS A 187 12.13 -3.67 2.16
CA LYS A 187 12.72 -4.83 2.83
C LYS A 187 11.67 -5.79 3.35
N ASN A 188 11.94 -7.10 3.18
CA ASN A 188 11.09 -8.16 3.71
C ASN A 188 9.64 -8.01 3.21
N VAL A 189 9.47 -8.00 1.90
CA VAL A 189 8.18 -7.85 1.23
C VAL A 189 7.78 -9.17 0.59
N THR A 190 6.53 -9.56 0.80
CA THR A 190 5.89 -10.68 0.10
C THR A 190 4.64 -10.18 -0.62
N VAL A 191 4.52 -10.51 -1.90
CA VAL A 191 3.34 -10.25 -2.72
C VAL A 191 2.84 -11.57 -3.28
N GLU A 192 1.57 -11.88 -3.07
CA GLU A 192 0.98 -13.15 -3.48
C GLU A 192 -0.27 -12.95 -4.32
N ASN A 193 -0.48 -13.83 -5.33
CA ASN A 193 -1.70 -13.91 -6.11
C ASN A 193 -2.18 -12.55 -6.65
N SER A 194 -1.25 -11.72 -7.12
CA SER A 194 -1.51 -10.30 -7.43
C SER A 194 -0.99 -9.90 -8.81
N ILE A 195 -1.56 -8.83 -9.34
CA ILE A 195 -1.04 -8.15 -10.54
C ILE A 195 -0.25 -6.93 -10.11
N VAL A 196 1.01 -6.87 -10.54
CA VAL A 196 1.90 -5.73 -10.28
C VAL A 196 2.32 -5.13 -11.61
N LYS A 197 1.75 -3.97 -11.93
CA LYS A 197 1.94 -3.30 -13.21
C LYS A 197 2.61 -1.95 -13.04
N GLY A 198 3.63 -1.69 -13.84
CA GLY A 198 4.31 -0.40 -13.94
C GLY A 198 5.78 -0.52 -14.27
N GLU A 199 6.44 0.62 -14.44
CA GLU A 199 7.86 0.71 -14.78
C GLU A 199 8.73 0.67 -13.52
N TYR A 200 9.96 0.14 -13.63
CA TYR A 200 11.02 0.20 -12.62
C TYR A 200 10.64 -0.39 -11.25
N LEU A 201 9.84 -1.45 -11.24
CA LEU A 201 9.36 -2.10 -10.02
C LEU A 201 10.50 -2.74 -9.22
N GLY A 202 10.50 -2.62 -7.91
CA GLY A 202 11.34 -3.35 -6.96
C GLY A 202 12.81 -2.92 -6.89
N TRP A 203 13.20 -1.80 -7.50
CA TRP A 203 14.61 -1.41 -7.53
C TRP A 203 15.20 -1.24 -6.13
N PHE A 204 16.40 -1.81 -5.94
CA PHE A 204 17.14 -1.80 -4.67
C PHE A 204 16.44 -2.47 -3.49
N SER A 205 15.42 -3.29 -3.74
CA SER A 205 14.75 -4.03 -2.66
C SER A 205 15.65 -5.15 -2.09
N GLU A 206 15.34 -5.55 -0.86
CA GLU A 206 16.02 -6.62 -0.14
C GLU A 206 14.98 -7.61 0.42
N ASN A 207 15.13 -8.91 0.14
CA ASN A 207 14.19 -9.96 0.50
C ASN A 207 12.77 -9.68 -0.05
N LEU A 208 12.67 -9.36 -1.33
CA LEU A 208 11.39 -9.26 -2.04
C LEU A 208 11.02 -10.64 -2.60
N THR A 209 9.83 -11.11 -2.28
CA THR A 209 9.27 -12.37 -2.77
C THR A 209 7.95 -12.11 -3.48
N LEU A 210 7.82 -12.61 -4.72
CA LEU A 210 6.58 -12.59 -5.48
C LEU A 210 6.15 -14.04 -5.76
N ILE A 211 4.91 -14.38 -5.42
CA ILE A 211 4.34 -15.74 -5.54
C ILE A 211 3.05 -15.65 -6.34
N ASP A 212 2.93 -16.48 -7.39
CA ASP A 212 1.75 -16.52 -8.24
C ASP A 212 1.32 -15.14 -8.78
N CYS A 213 2.30 -14.27 -9.07
CA CYS A 213 2.07 -12.90 -9.50
C CYS A 213 2.22 -12.74 -11.02
N GLN A 214 1.44 -11.80 -11.58
CA GLN A 214 1.68 -11.24 -12.90
C GLN A 214 2.43 -9.91 -12.77
N ILE A 215 3.61 -9.82 -13.38
CA ILE A 215 4.46 -8.63 -13.38
C ILE A 215 4.43 -8.02 -14.77
N ILE A 216 4.08 -6.74 -14.89
CA ILE A 216 3.91 -6.08 -16.19
C ILE A 216 4.71 -4.78 -16.21
N GLY A 217 5.54 -4.60 -17.23
CA GLY A 217 6.26 -3.34 -17.48
C GLY A 217 7.77 -3.46 -17.54
N THR A 218 8.41 -2.36 -17.96
CA THR A 218 9.83 -2.30 -18.30
C THR A 218 10.75 -2.25 -17.09
N GLN A 219 11.95 -2.81 -17.24
CA GLN A 219 13.07 -2.78 -16.28
C GLN A 219 12.68 -3.15 -14.84
N PRO A 220 11.91 -4.22 -14.63
CA PRO A 220 11.53 -4.61 -13.29
C PRO A 220 12.68 -5.29 -12.55
N LEU A 221 12.67 -5.16 -11.22
CA LEU A 221 13.43 -5.97 -10.28
C LEU A 221 14.95 -5.85 -10.46
N CYS A 222 15.45 -4.63 -10.73
CA CYS A 222 16.86 -4.36 -10.85
C CYS A 222 17.51 -4.02 -9.51
N TYR A 223 18.80 -4.35 -9.36
CA TYR A 223 19.62 -4.09 -8.17
C TYR A 223 19.09 -4.71 -6.86
N CYS A 224 18.27 -5.75 -6.96
CA CYS A 224 17.68 -6.43 -5.80
C CYS A 224 18.70 -7.34 -5.10
N LYS A 225 18.51 -7.51 -3.79
CA LYS A 225 19.21 -8.50 -2.99
C LYS A 225 18.25 -9.58 -2.50
N ASN A 226 18.60 -10.85 -2.72
CA ASN A 226 17.78 -11.98 -2.32
C ASN A 226 16.34 -11.89 -2.83
N LEU A 227 16.21 -11.66 -4.14
CA LEU A 227 14.92 -11.63 -4.85
C LEU A 227 14.44 -13.04 -5.13
N THR A 228 13.18 -13.32 -4.88
CA THR A 228 12.56 -14.62 -5.16
C THR A 228 11.26 -14.45 -5.95
N LEU A 229 11.14 -15.15 -7.08
CA LEU A 229 9.90 -15.29 -7.84
C LEU A 229 9.49 -16.75 -7.88
N ILE A 230 8.25 -17.04 -7.51
CA ILE A 230 7.69 -18.40 -7.53
C ILE A 230 6.44 -18.39 -8.40
N ASN A 231 6.47 -19.19 -9.48
CA ASN A 231 5.32 -19.38 -10.36
C ASN A 231 4.75 -18.07 -10.95
N CYS A 232 5.60 -17.09 -11.22
CA CYS A 232 5.19 -15.78 -11.74
C CYS A 232 5.12 -15.77 -13.28
N THR A 233 4.36 -14.81 -13.84
CA THR A 233 4.42 -14.41 -15.23
C THR A 233 4.99 -13.01 -15.37
N MET A 234 5.67 -12.74 -16.50
CA MET A 234 6.24 -11.42 -16.79
C MET A 234 5.80 -11.01 -18.19
N GLU A 235 5.05 -9.92 -18.29
CA GLU A 235 4.49 -9.42 -19.54
C GLU A 235 5.03 -8.02 -19.84
N ASP A 236 5.35 -7.75 -21.10
CA ASP A 236 5.97 -6.49 -21.52
C ASP A 236 7.24 -6.12 -20.72
N THR A 237 7.97 -7.14 -20.27
CA THR A 237 9.16 -6.97 -19.43
C THR A 237 10.43 -7.10 -20.24
N ASP A 238 11.17 -6.02 -20.32
CA ASP A 238 12.51 -5.98 -20.88
C ASP A 238 13.55 -5.54 -19.83
N LEU A 239 14.82 -5.81 -20.09
CA LEU A 239 15.95 -5.44 -19.23
C LEU A 239 15.76 -5.85 -17.76
N ALA A 240 15.06 -6.97 -17.52
CA ALA A 240 14.73 -7.43 -16.19
C ALA A 240 15.96 -7.92 -15.41
N PHE A 241 15.93 -7.78 -14.09
CA PHE A 241 16.89 -8.33 -13.12
C PHE A 241 18.30 -7.74 -13.17
N GLU A 242 18.49 -6.57 -13.77
CA GLU A 242 19.83 -5.99 -13.91
C GLU A 242 20.52 -5.88 -12.55
N TYR A 243 21.71 -6.48 -12.43
CA TYR A 243 22.54 -6.57 -11.22
C TYR A 243 21.85 -7.08 -9.97
N SER A 244 20.82 -7.91 -10.12
CA SER A 244 20.08 -8.52 -9.00
C SER A 244 20.64 -9.89 -8.62
N ASP A 245 20.59 -10.19 -7.31
CA ASP A 245 20.71 -11.53 -6.77
C ASP A 245 19.32 -12.16 -6.77
N VAL A 246 19.05 -13.14 -7.66
CA VAL A 246 17.69 -13.58 -7.99
C VAL A 246 17.57 -15.08 -8.16
N ASN A 247 16.52 -15.66 -7.54
CA ASN A 247 16.02 -16.99 -7.84
C ASN A 247 14.58 -16.86 -8.34
N ALA A 248 14.35 -17.24 -9.60
CA ALA A 248 13.07 -17.02 -10.25
C ALA A 248 12.57 -18.26 -10.98
N ASP A 249 11.27 -18.56 -10.83
CA ASP A 249 10.50 -19.48 -11.64
C ASP A 249 9.41 -18.69 -12.38
N ILE A 250 9.63 -18.51 -13.69
CA ILE A 250 8.80 -17.66 -14.56
C ILE A 250 8.16 -18.51 -15.64
N LYS A 251 6.86 -18.36 -15.79
CA LYS A 251 6.08 -18.94 -16.89
C LYS A 251 5.95 -17.94 -18.03
N GLY A 252 5.91 -18.47 -19.26
CA GLY A 252 5.72 -17.68 -20.47
C GLY A 252 7.01 -17.07 -21.01
N HIS A 253 6.90 -15.89 -21.61
CA HIS A 253 7.99 -15.23 -22.35
C HIS A 253 8.42 -13.94 -21.67
N VAL A 254 9.75 -13.76 -21.53
CA VAL A 254 10.36 -12.50 -21.09
C VAL A 254 11.08 -11.86 -22.26
N ILE A 255 10.86 -10.57 -22.53
CA ILE A 255 11.49 -9.88 -23.68
C ILE A 255 13.01 -9.89 -23.57
N SER A 256 13.54 -9.43 -22.42
CA SER A 256 14.99 -9.54 -22.19
C SER A 256 15.35 -9.59 -20.70
N ILE A 257 16.46 -10.29 -20.41
CA ILE A 257 17.08 -10.39 -19.10
C ILE A 257 18.47 -9.78 -19.20
N LYS A 258 18.80 -8.83 -18.30
CA LYS A 258 20.07 -8.12 -18.39
C LYS A 258 20.90 -8.31 -17.12
N ASN A 259 22.16 -8.68 -17.29
CA ASN A 259 23.21 -8.71 -16.26
C ASN A 259 22.76 -9.26 -14.89
N PRO A 260 22.07 -10.42 -14.77
CA PRO A 260 21.71 -10.95 -13.46
C PRO A 260 22.98 -11.26 -12.67
N LYS A 261 23.11 -10.69 -11.47
CA LYS A 261 24.35 -10.76 -10.67
C LYS A 261 24.63 -12.16 -10.17
N SER A 262 23.64 -12.84 -9.62
CA SER A 262 23.76 -14.20 -9.10
C SER A 262 22.42 -14.92 -9.05
N GLY A 263 22.43 -16.22 -8.74
CA GLY A 263 21.24 -17.06 -8.60
C GLY A 263 20.85 -17.79 -9.89
N THR A 264 19.61 -18.20 -9.98
CA THR A 264 19.07 -18.97 -11.12
C THR A 264 17.69 -18.48 -11.53
N ILE A 265 17.52 -18.17 -12.81
CA ILE A 265 16.26 -17.79 -13.43
C ILE A 265 15.81 -18.94 -14.33
N ILE A 266 14.68 -19.57 -14.04
CA ILE A 266 14.04 -20.58 -14.88
C ILE A 266 12.89 -19.90 -15.60
N VAL A 267 12.86 -20.00 -16.93
CA VAL A 267 11.86 -19.35 -17.79
C VAL A 267 11.46 -20.25 -18.95
N ASP A 268 10.22 -20.15 -19.45
CA ASP A 268 9.79 -20.94 -20.61
C ASP A 268 10.47 -20.47 -21.90
N SER A 269 10.58 -19.16 -22.09
CA SER A 269 11.31 -18.56 -23.19
C SER A 269 11.80 -17.14 -22.87
N VAL A 270 12.87 -16.72 -23.51
CA VAL A 270 13.42 -15.36 -23.40
C VAL A 270 13.87 -14.89 -24.79
N GLY A 271 13.57 -13.63 -25.13
CA GLY A 271 13.97 -13.04 -26.39
C GLY A 271 15.47 -12.75 -26.45
N GLU A 272 16.03 -12.10 -25.42
CA GLU A 272 17.44 -11.75 -25.37
C GLU A 272 18.02 -11.88 -23.95
N ILE A 273 19.25 -12.37 -23.86
CA ILE A 273 20.04 -12.38 -22.63
C ILE A 273 21.25 -11.45 -22.84
N ILE A 274 21.25 -10.32 -22.14
CA ILE A 274 22.28 -9.29 -22.27
C ILE A 274 23.31 -9.47 -21.14
N GLN A 275 24.59 -9.64 -21.50
CA GLN A 275 25.71 -9.77 -20.55
C GLN A 275 26.84 -8.84 -20.98
N ASP A 276 26.65 -7.53 -20.74
CA ASP A 276 27.68 -6.52 -21.07
C ASP A 276 28.67 -6.27 -19.91
N ASN A 277 28.32 -6.68 -18.68
CA ASN A 277 29.19 -6.68 -17.49
C ASN A 277 29.84 -5.31 -17.18
N VAL A 278 29.11 -4.22 -17.42
CA VAL A 278 29.67 -2.86 -17.31
C VAL A 278 30.02 -2.49 -15.85
N LEU A 279 29.20 -2.87 -14.88
CA LEU A 279 29.42 -2.54 -13.47
C LEU A 279 30.07 -3.67 -12.67
N THR A 280 29.68 -4.91 -12.93
CA THR A 280 30.18 -6.10 -12.25
C THR A 280 29.93 -7.34 -13.10
N ASP A 281 30.63 -8.43 -12.79
CA ASP A 281 30.40 -9.71 -13.47
C ASP A 281 28.98 -10.22 -13.24
N SER A 282 28.36 -10.67 -14.33
CA SER A 282 27.06 -11.31 -14.31
C SER A 282 27.25 -12.82 -14.20
N LEU A 283 27.01 -13.38 -13.01
CA LEU A 283 27.16 -14.80 -12.70
C LEU A 283 25.82 -15.54 -12.59
N GLY A 284 24.72 -14.84 -12.73
CA GLY A 284 23.37 -15.39 -12.73
C GLY A 284 23.15 -16.35 -13.91
N LYS A 285 22.41 -17.41 -13.68
CA LYS A 285 22.15 -18.46 -14.67
C LYS A 285 20.73 -18.38 -15.18
N VAL A 286 20.55 -18.23 -16.48
CA VAL A 286 19.24 -18.33 -17.14
C VAL A 286 19.09 -19.75 -17.70
N LYS A 287 18.00 -20.44 -17.33
CA LYS A 287 17.68 -21.79 -17.78
C LYS A 287 16.31 -21.78 -18.47
N ILE A 288 16.29 -22.24 -19.72
CA ILE A 288 15.04 -22.45 -20.46
C ILE A 288 14.41 -23.75 -19.98
N ARG A 289 13.14 -23.69 -19.58
CA ARG A 289 12.37 -24.88 -19.19
C ARG A 289 12.14 -25.73 -20.43
N ARG A 290 12.64 -26.95 -20.45
CA ARG A 290 12.39 -27.88 -21.54
C ARG A 290 11.00 -28.47 -21.37
N GLU A 291 10.18 -28.44 -22.41
CA GLU A 291 8.95 -29.23 -22.49
C GLU A 291 9.30 -30.71 -22.26
N GLN A 292 8.74 -31.32 -21.25
CA GLN A 292 8.74 -32.77 -21.15
C GLN A 292 7.73 -33.27 -22.18
N TRP A 293 8.20 -33.64 -23.37
CA TRP A 293 7.41 -34.43 -24.31
C TRP A 293 7.07 -35.74 -23.58
N ASN A 294 5.86 -35.91 -23.10
CA ASN A 294 5.32 -37.22 -22.76
C ASN A 294 5.19 -37.99 -24.07
N ILE A 295 6.23 -38.77 -24.37
CA ILE A 295 6.13 -39.80 -25.38
C ILE A 295 5.31 -40.92 -24.72
N PHE A 296 4.01 -40.87 -24.91
CA PHE A 296 3.18 -42.05 -24.80
C PHE A 296 3.08 -42.65 -26.18
N ASP A 297 3.92 -43.66 -26.45
CA ASP A 297 3.68 -44.70 -27.46
C ASP A 297 2.62 -45.67 -26.98
#